data_b8d925f9b20ae89626bcb8b3cdcf7f67
#
_entry.id   b8d925f9b20ae89626bcb8b3cdcf7f67
#
_cell.length_a   1.000
_cell.length_b   1.000
_cell.length_c   1.000
_cell.angle_alpha   90.00
_cell.angle_beta   90.00
_cell.angle_gamma   90.00
#
_symmetry.space_group_name_H-M   'P 1'
#
loop_
_entity.id
_entity.type
_entity.pdbx_description
1 polymer ?
#
loop_
_entity_poly.entity_id
_entity_poly.type
_entity_poly.pdbx_seq_one_letter_code
_entity_poly.pdbx_strand_id
1 'polypeptide(L)'
;MSAALDSPSRSAASPRRSSVGIVLWAVFLAITVSQFHSPLFALPGRLQAWGSLWVAICVQALPFLVLGVLVSASIATFVPASFLGRMTPRNPFWAVPAAGAAGVALPGCECSSVPVAASLMRRGVSPAAALSFLLASPSLNPVVIVSTAVAFYGLPQMAWARFAAAVVAVLCAGWLWLIVGDNSTLAEHDERLGECTPSKPCAATAVAREEAFRDAALADFFPAASYLVVGAALAAAVKVIVPAQWFLGLADTPWLLIAVMVVLSIVLSLCSEADAFVAASFTAVSPTAQLVFLVVGPMVDFKLIAMQLGAFGRGFVLRFVPVVLLSAIASACVVGVVFFGGL
;
A
#
# COMPACT_ATOMS: atom_id res chain seq x y z
N MET A 1 22.55 37.91 -46.63
CA MET A 1 21.17 37.35 -46.64
C MET A 1 21.07 36.44 -45.42
N SER A 2 20.47 36.98 -44.38
CA SER A 2 20.44 36.41 -43.01
C SER A 2 19.20 35.52 -42.90
N ALA A 3 19.39 34.25 -42.54
CA ALA A 3 18.29 33.36 -42.22
C ALA A 3 18.22 33.19 -40.68
N ALA A 4 17.22 33.80 -40.09
CA ALA A 4 16.90 33.65 -38.68
C ALA A 4 16.40 32.24 -38.40
N LEU A 5 17.03 31.58 -37.44
CA LEU A 5 16.58 30.30 -36.85
C LEU A 5 15.52 30.62 -35.79
N ASP A 6 14.28 30.34 -36.12
CA ASP A 6 13.16 30.29 -35.18
C ASP A 6 13.37 29.18 -34.17
N SER A 7 13.48 29.55 -32.90
CA SER A 7 13.46 28.63 -31.78
C SER A 7 12.00 28.32 -31.40
N PRO A 8 11.57 27.04 -31.32
CA PRO A 8 10.22 26.73 -30.85
C PRO A 8 10.08 27.08 -29.38
N SER A 9 9.12 27.92 -29.07
CA SER A 9 8.67 28.33 -27.77
C SER A 9 8.34 27.08 -26.90
N ARG A 10 9.05 26.90 -25.80
CA ARG A 10 8.67 25.95 -24.75
C ARG A 10 7.30 26.33 -24.22
N SER A 11 6.31 25.55 -24.59
CA SER A 11 4.99 25.57 -23.97
C SER A 11 5.14 25.22 -22.48
N ALA A 12 4.91 26.20 -21.63
CA ALA A 12 4.90 26.03 -20.19
C ALA A 12 3.75 25.09 -19.82
N ALA A 13 4.10 23.89 -19.36
CA ALA A 13 3.16 22.92 -18.80
C ALA A 13 2.43 23.55 -17.60
N SER A 14 1.11 23.52 -17.64
CA SER A 14 0.20 24.22 -16.75
C SER A 14 0.32 23.78 -15.28
N PRO A 15 0.28 24.74 -14.32
CA PRO A 15 0.41 24.48 -12.88
C PRO A 15 -0.87 23.94 -12.22
N ARG A 16 -1.77 23.33 -12.97
CA ARG A 16 -3.11 22.96 -12.47
C ARG A 16 -3.12 21.75 -11.50
N ARG A 17 -2.07 20.90 -11.50
CA ARG A 17 -1.95 19.73 -10.60
C ARG A 17 -1.37 20.07 -9.23
N SER A 18 -0.58 21.13 -9.10
CA SER A 18 0.00 21.52 -7.79
C SER A 18 -1.01 22.19 -6.87
N SER A 19 -2.05 22.83 -7.42
CA SER A 19 -3.05 23.56 -6.64
C SER A 19 -3.89 22.66 -5.74
N VAL A 20 -4.29 21.47 -6.23
CA VAL A 20 -5.10 20.52 -5.45
C VAL A 20 -4.27 19.93 -4.31
N GLY A 21 -2.99 19.58 -4.54
CA GLY A 21 -2.08 19.12 -3.53
C GLY A 21 -1.85 20.15 -2.42
N ILE A 22 -1.62 21.42 -2.82
CA ILE A 22 -1.42 22.53 -1.86
C ILE A 22 -2.69 22.77 -1.03
N VAL A 23 -3.86 22.75 -1.63
CA VAL A 23 -5.14 22.90 -0.91
C VAL A 23 -5.35 21.77 0.07
N LEU A 24 -5.09 20.51 -0.32
CA LEU A 24 -5.20 19.35 0.57
C LEU A 24 -4.23 19.44 1.75
N TRP A 25 -2.98 19.85 1.50
CA TRP A 25 -2.00 20.08 2.55
C TRP A 25 -2.36 21.23 3.48
N ALA A 26 -2.90 22.33 2.93
CA ALA A 26 -3.36 23.46 3.73
C ALA A 26 -4.55 23.07 4.62
N VAL A 27 -5.51 22.30 4.09
CA VAL A 27 -6.64 21.77 4.85
C VAL A 27 -6.17 20.79 5.92
N PHE A 28 -5.26 19.89 5.60
CA PHE A 28 -4.66 18.97 6.56
C PHE A 28 -3.93 19.71 7.68
N LEU A 29 -3.09 20.69 7.36
CA LEU A 29 -2.40 21.53 8.32
C LEU A 29 -3.38 22.33 9.19
N ALA A 30 -4.41 22.92 8.60
CA ALA A 30 -5.44 23.65 9.31
C ALA A 30 -6.19 22.77 10.33
N ILE A 31 -6.57 21.54 9.93
CA ILE A 31 -7.22 20.59 10.82
C ILE A 31 -6.26 20.10 11.92
N THR A 32 -4.99 19.83 11.57
CA THR A 32 -3.97 19.41 12.57
C THR A 32 -3.74 20.52 13.59
N VAL A 33 -3.58 21.76 13.15
CA VAL A 33 -3.40 22.92 14.04
C VAL A 33 -4.66 23.14 14.89
N SER A 34 -5.87 22.97 14.33
CA SER A 34 -7.12 23.10 15.10
C SER A 34 -7.28 22.03 16.19
N GLN A 35 -6.72 20.83 15.99
CA GLN A 35 -6.72 19.77 17.03
C GLN A 35 -5.75 20.08 18.19
N PHE A 36 -4.67 20.83 17.94
CA PHE A 36 -3.66 21.18 18.94
C PHE A 36 -3.97 22.49 19.68
N HIS A 37 -4.76 23.41 19.09
CA HIS A 37 -4.86 24.79 19.60
C HIS A 37 -6.17 25.16 20.28
N SER A 38 -7.02 24.20 20.66
CA SER A 38 -8.13 24.50 21.58
C SER A 38 -9.58 24.38 21.06
N PRO A 39 -10.56 24.44 21.97
CA PRO A 39 -11.97 24.14 21.74
C PRO A 39 -12.74 25.26 20.99
N LEU A 40 -12.10 26.03 20.13
CA LEU A 40 -12.69 27.19 19.45
C LEU A 40 -13.65 26.84 18.30
N PHE A 41 -13.67 25.58 17.85
CA PHE A 41 -14.67 25.07 16.91
C PHE A 41 -15.34 23.85 17.52
N ALA A 42 -16.52 24.05 18.14
CA ALA A 42 -17.43 22.98 18.50
C ALA A 42 -18.02 22.35 17.23
N LEU A 43 -17.21 21.55 16.52
CA LEU A 43 -17.68 20.74 15.41
C LEU A 43 -18.63 19.67 15.96
N PRO A 44 -19.71 19.29 15.22
CA PRO A 44 -20.55 18.17 15.60
C PRO A 44 -19.69 16.96 15.93
N GLY A 45 -19.98 16.22 17.00
CA GLY A 45 -19.12 15.16 17.52
C GLY A 45 -18.66 14.12 16.48
N ARG A 46 -19.48 13.84 15.46
CA ARG A 46 -19.10 12.97 14.33
C ARG A 46 -18.01 13.57 13.43
N LEU A 47 -18.05 14.88 13.18
CA LEU A 47 -17.07 15.56 12.36
C LEU A 47 -15.73 15.69 13.10
N GLN A 48 -15.78 15.91 14.40
CA GLN A 48 -14.59 15.89 15.26
C GLN A 48 -13.95 14.50 15.29
N ALA A 49 -14.74 13.43 15.44
CA ALA A 49 -14.25 12.06 15.37
C ALA A 49 -13.62 11.73 14.01
N TRP A 50 -14.25 12.17 12.90
CA TRP A 50 -13.69 12.00 11.56
C TRP A 50 -12.34 12.73 11.41
N GLY A 51 -12.26 13.99 11.84
CA GLY A 51 -11.04 14.77 11.72
C GLY A 51 -9.89 14.20 12.58
N SER A 52 -10.16 13.76 13.80
CA SER A 52 -9.15 13.16 14.67
C SER A 52 -8.64 11.83 14.13
N LEU A 53 -9.53 10.97 13.61
CA LEU A 53 -9.14 9.72 12.95
C LEU A 53 -8.32 9.96 11.68
N TRP A 54 -8.74 10.92 10.85
CA TRP A 54 -8.01 11.27 9.63
C TRP A 54 -6.59 11.73 9.94
N VAL A 55 -6.43 12.68 10.86
CA VAL A 55 -5.11 13.17 11.28
C VAL A 55 -4.27 12.04 11.87
N ALA A 56 -4.84 11.20 12.73
CA ALA A 56 -4.13 10.07 13.33
C ALA A 56 -3.59 9.10 12.27
N ILE A 57 -4.40 8.75 11.27
CA ILE A 57 -3.98 7.87 10.17
C ILE A 57 -2.84 8.51 9.36
N CYS A 58 -2.95 9.81 9.03
CA CYS A 58 -1.92 10.51 8.26
C CYS A 58 -0.60 10.62 9.05
N VAL A 59 -0.66 11.00 10.32
CA VAL A 59 0.53 11.13 11.19
C VAL A 59 1.24 9.79 11.36
N GLN A 60 0.48 8.72 11.54
CA GLN A 60 1.04 7.37 11.65
C GLN A 60 1.68 6.89 10.34
N ALA A 61 1.08 7.19 9.19
CA ALA A 61 1.54 6.73 7.89
C ALA A 61 2.73 7.55 7.34
N LEU A 62 2.86 8.82 7.71
CA LEU A 62 3.86 9.75 7.18
C LEU A 62 5.32 9.26 7.34
N PRO A 63 5.80 8.81 8.51
CA PRO A 63 7.18 8.36 8.67
C PRO A 63 7.50 7.15 7.80
N PHE A 64 6.56 6.22 7.64
CA PHE A 64 6.73 5.07 6.77
C PHE A 64 6.70 5.43 5.28
N LEU A 65 5.85 6.39 4.90
CA LEU A 65 5.84 6.92 3.53
C LEU A 65 7.18 7.57 3.19
N VAL A 66 7.70 8.42 4.09
CA VAL A 66 9.02 9.06 3.92
C VAL A 66 10.11 7.99 3.79
N LEU A 67 10.10 6.97 4.66
CA LEU A 67 11.05 5.86 4.57
C LEU A 67 10.94 5.14 3.21
N GLY A 68 9.74 4.82 2.76
CA GLY A 68 9.51 4.16 1.47
C GLY A 68 9.99 4.99 0.28
N VAL A 69 9.73 6.29 0.31
CA VAL A 69 10.19 7.22 -0.73
C VAL A 69 11.71 7.34 -0.73
N LEU A 70 12.36 7.41 0.43
CA LEU A 70 13.82 7.44 0.53
C LEU A 70 14.45 6.14 -0.02
N VAL A 71 13.87 4.99 0.29
CA VAL A 71 14.29 3.70 -0.26
C VAL A 71 14.06 3.67 -1.77
N SER A 72 12.90 4.11 -2.26
CA SER A 72 12.58 4.22 -3.69
C SER A 72 13.60 5.11 -4.42
N ALA A 73 13.86 6.31 -3.92
CA ALA A 73 14.83 7.24 -4.48
C ALA A 73 16.26 6.69 -4.43
N SER A 74 16.61 5.95 -3.36
CA SER A 74 17.91 5.26 -3.27
C SER A 74 18.06 4.19 -4.35
N ILE A 75 17.04 3.36 -4.55
CA ILE A 75 17.01 2.38 -5.63
C ILE A 75 17.12 3.09 -6.98
N ALA A 76 16.35 4.17 -7.18
CA ALA A 76 16.36 4.94 -8.42
C ALA A 76 17.70 5.61 -8.71
N THR A 77 18.48 5.99 -7.73
CA THR A 77 19.73 6.74 -7.91
C THR A 77 20.96 5.85 -7.87
N PHE A 78 21.03 4.91 -6.93
CA PHE A 78 22.25 4.16 -6.62
C PHE A 78 22.27 2.75 -7.19
N VAL A 79 21.11 2.12 -7.44
CA VAL A 79 21.05 0.74 -7.90
C VAL A 79 20.98 0.70 -9.44
N PRO A 80 22.01 0.20 -10.14
CA PRO A 80 21.95 0.08 -11.59
C PRO A 80 20.96 -1.03 -12.00
N ALA A 81 20.21 -0.80 -13.09
CA ALA A 81 19.22 -1.76 -13.60
C ALA A 81 19.84 -3.15 -13.90
N SER A 82 21.13 -3.18 -14.29
CA SER A 82 21.88 -4.42 -14.52
C SER A 82 22.07 -5.26 -13.25
N PHE A 83 22.14 -4.64 -12.08
CA PHE A 83 22.26 -5.35 -10.80
C PHE A 83 20.92 -6.00 -10.42
N LEU A 84 19.81 -5.26 -10.53
CA LEU A 84 18.46 -5.79 -10.29
C LEU A 84 18.12 -6.92 -11.26
N GLY A 85 18.49 -6.79 -12.54
CA GLY A 85 18.29 -7.84 -13.53
C GLY A 85 19.13 -9.12 -13.29
N ARG A 86 20.21 -9.04 -12.50
CA ARG A 86 20.99 -10.21 -12.06
C ARG A 86 20.43 -10.86 -10.80
N MET A 87 19.87 -10.05 -9.88
CA MET A 87 19.27 -10.55 -8.64
C MET A 87 17.89 -11.17 -8.87
N THR A 88 17.13 -10.66 -9.84
CA THR A 88 15.83 -11.24 -10.19
C THR A 88 16.03 -12.47 -11.07
N PRO A 89 15.50 -13.64 -10.68
CA PRO A 89 15.53 -14.82 -11.53
C PRO A 89 14.93 -14.53 -12.91
N ARG A 90 15.59 -14.99 -13.97
CA ARG A 90 15.11 -14.81 -15.35
C ARG A 90 13.77 -15.48 -15.61
N ASN A 91 13.43 -16.51 -14.83
CA ASN A 91 12.14 -17.17 -14.91
C ASN A 91 11.15 -16.40 -14.04
N PRO A 92 10.07 -15.82 -14.61
CA PRO A 92 9.07 -15.05 -13.86
C PRO A 92 8.43 -15.84 -12.71
N PHE A 93 8.33 -17.16 -12.83
CA PHE A 93 7.77 -18.03 -11.80
C PHE A 93 8.62 -17.99 -10.50
N TRP A 94 9.95 -17.99 -10.62
CA TRP A 94 10.86 -17.93 -9.47
C TRP A 94 11.12 -16.49 -9.00
N ALA A 95 10.85 -15.50 -9.85
CA ALA A 95 10.96 -14.09 -9.48
C ALA A 95 9.91 -13.68 -8.42
N VAL A 96 8.73 -14.28 -8.44
CA VAL A 96 7.63 -14.05 -7.46
C VAL A 96 8.08 -14.40 -6.03
N PRO A 97 8.51 -15.63 -5.70
CA PRO A 97 8.93 -15.95 -4.33
C PRO A 97 10.21 -15.21 -3.92
N ALA A 98 11.14 -14.97 -4.84
CA ALA A 98 12.36 -14.20 -4.55
C ALA A 98 12.04 -12.77 -4.14
N ALA A 99 11.14 -12.10 -4.85
CA ALA A 99 10.71 -10.75 -4.52
C ALA A 99 9.86 -10.70 -3.24
N GLY A 100 9.00 -11.70 -3.01
CA GLY A 100 8.27 -11.87 -1.77
C GLY A 100 9.21 -11.98 -0.56
N ALA A 101 10.26 -12.80 -0.67
CA ALA A 101 11.29 -12.93 0.37
C ALA A 101 12.04 -11.61 0.63
N ALA A 102 12.34 -10.85 -0.43
CA ALA A 102 12.93 -9.52 -0.30
C ALA A 102 12.00 -8.54 0.42
N GLY A 103 10.68 -8.66 0.22
CA GLY A 103 9.67 -7.85 0.91
C GLY A 103 9.66 -8.07 2.42
N VAL A 104 9.91 -9.30 2.89
CA VAL A 104 10.01 -9.62 4.32
C VAL A 104 11.17 -8.88 5.00
N ALA A 105 12.27 -8.66 4.27
CA ALA A 105 13.46 -8.00 4.81
C ALA A 105 13.29 -6.49 5.00
N LEU A 106 12.31 -5.88 4.34
CA LEU A 106 12.06 -4.44 4.45
C LEU A 106 10.95 -4.19 5.49
N PRO A 107 11.29 -3.65 6.67
CA PRO A 107 10.29 -3.33 7.69
C PRO A 107 9.47 -2.13 7.21
N GLY A 108 8.37 -2.39 6.54
CA GLY A 108 7.52 -1.34 5.98
C GLY A 108 6.04 -1.67 6.12
N CYS A 109 5.23 -0.61 6.28
CA CYS A 109 3.79 -0.72 6.13
C CYS A 109 3.40 -0.64 4.64
N GLU A 110 2.11 -0.82 4.36
CA GLU A 110 1.53 -0.69 3.03
C GLU A 110 1.86 0.65 2.32
N CYS A 111 2.01 1.73 3.10
CA CYS A 111 2.31 3.06 2.56
C CYS A 111 3.73 3.17 1.98
N SER A 112 4.68 2.41 2.51
CA SER A 112 6.07 2.41 2.02
C SER A 112 6.28 1.46 0.84
N SER A 113 5.51 0.37 0.78
CA SER A 113 5.69 -0.67 -0.23
C SER A 113 5.30 -0.23 -1.64
N VAL A 114 4.30 0.67 -1.78
CA VAL A 114 3.82 1.16 -3.09
C VAL A 114 4.89 1.94 -3.86
N PRO A 115 5.53 2.99 -3.32
CA PRO A 115 6.57 3.71 -4.05
C PRO A 115 7.79 2.83 -4.35
N VAL A 116 8.17 1.92 -3.45
CA VAL A 116 9.27 0.98 -3.69
C VAL A 116 8.95 0.02 -4.83
N ALA A 117 7.74 -0.57 -4.85
CA ALA A 117 7.32 -1.45 -5.93
C ALA A 117 7.26 -0.73 -7.28
N ALA A 118 6.77 0.50 -7.32
CA ALA A 118 6.77 1.33 -8.52
C ALA A 118 8.20 1.60 -9.02
N SER A 119 9.14 1.91 -8.11
CA SER A 119 10.55 2.11 -8.45
C SER A 119 11.20 0.83 -9.00
N LEU A 120 10.90 -0.34 -8.42
CA LEU A 120 11.38 -1.64 -8.91
C LEU A 120 10.88 -1.92 -10.34
N MET A 121 9.61 -1.64 -10.63
CA MET A 121 9.04 -1.79 -11.98
C MET A 121 9.72 -0.86 -12.98
N ARG A 122 9.91 0.42 -12.65
CA ARG A 122 10.66 1.39 -13.48
C ARG A 122 12.09 0.95 -13.75
N ARG A 123 12.68 0.13 -12.88
CA ARG A 123 14.02 -0.45 -13.03
C ARG A 123 14.05 -1.79 -13.75
N GLY A 124 12.92 -2.23 -14.33
CA GLY A 124 12.84 -3.44 -15.14
C GLY A 124 12.61 -4.73 -14.37
N VAL A 125 12.26 -4.66 -13.10
CA VAL A 125 11.75 -5.84 -12.36
C VAL A 125 10.37 -6.19 -12.91
N SER A 126 10.10 -7.48 -13.11
CA SER A 126 8.80 -7.91 -13.63
C SER A 126 7.65 -7.43 -12.73
N PRO A 127 6.52 -6.97 -13.28
CA PRO A 127 5.38 -6.49 -12.50
C PRO A 127 4.92 -7.50 -11.45
N ALA A 128 4.81 -8.77 -11.78
CA ALA A 128 4.41 -9.80 -10.83
C ALA A 128 5.36 -9.92 -9.63
N ALA A 129 6.67 -9.79 -9.83
CA ALA A 129 7.65 -9.81 -8.76
C ALA A 129 7.55 -8.55 -7.88
N ALA A 130 7.45 -7.37 -8.50
CA ALA A 130 7.30 -6.11 -7.76
C ALA A 130 6.00 -6.06 -6.95
N LEU A 131 4.91 -6.64 -7.47
CA LEU A 131 3.63 -6.76 -6.77
C LEU A 131 3.69 -7.78 -5.63
N SER A 132 4.42 -8.87 -5.80
CA SER A 132 4.66 -9.83 -4.71
C SER A 132 5.47 -9.20 -3.58
N PHE A 133 6.47 -8.36 -3.90
CA PHE A 133 7.17 -7.54 -2.92
C PHE A 133 6.22 -6.57 -2.20
N LEU A 134 5.34 -5.88 -2.95
CA LEU A 134 4.36 -4.94 -2.42
C LEU A 134 3.44 -5.58 -1.37
N LEU A 135 2.95 -6.79 -1.65
CA LEU A 135 2.06 -7.52 -0.76
C LEU A 135 2.80 -8.15 0.43
N ALA A 136 4.03 -8.64 0.21
CA ALA A 136 4.83 -9.31 1.24
C ALA A 136 5.30 -8.34 2.33
N SER A 137 5.71 -7.13 1.95
CA SER A 137 6.28 -6.15 2.87
C SER A 137 5.39 -5.83 4.08
N PRO A 138 4.10 -5.51 3.94
CA PRO A 138 3.21 -5.27 5.08
C PRO A 138 2.66 -6.54 5.74
N SER A 139 2.57 -7.66 4.99
CA SER A 139 1.87 -8.86 5.48
C SER A 139 2.78 -9.86 6.18
N LEU A 140 4.03 -9.95 5.74
CA LEU A 140 5.04 -10.91 6.24
C LEU A 140 6.10 -10.24 7.12
N ASN A 141 5.93 -8.96 7.45
CA ASN A 141 6.85 -8.21 8.31
C ASN A 141 7.00 -8.91 9.68
N PRO A 142 8.23 -9.13 10.17
CA PRO A 142 8.47 -9.72 11.50
C PRO A 142 7.74 -9.00 12.64
N VAL A 143 7.61 -7.66 12.57
CA VAL A 143 6.89 -6.86 13.57
C VAL A 143 5.41 -7.24 13.61
N VAL A 144 4.79 -7.48 12.45
CA VAL A 144 3.38 -7.90 12.34
C VAL A 144 3.16 -9.30 12.90
N ILE A 145 4.13 -10.21 12.71
CA ILE A 145 4.04 -11.56 13.28
C ILE A 145 4.20 -11.53 14.80
N VAL A 146 5.15 -10.74 15.31
CA VAL A 146 5.34 -10.55 16.75
C VAL A 146 4.11 -9.89 17.39
N SER A 147 3.55 -8.83 16.79
CA SER A 147 2.32 -8.18 17.29
C SER A 147 1.15 -9.16 17.35
N THR A 148 1.03 -10.05 16.35
CA THR A 148 0.01 -11.11 16.36
C THR A 148 0.24 -12.13 17.47
N ALA A 149 1.48 -12.55 17.70
CA ALA A 149 1.81 -13.47 18.77
C ALA A 149 1.51 -12.87 20.16
N VAL A 150 1.74 -11.56 20.33
CA VAL A 150 1.43 -10.84 21.57
C VAL A 150 -0.08 -10.66 21.74
N ALA A 151 -0.80 -10.27 20.68
CA ALA A 151 -2.25 -10.05 20.73
C ALA A 151 -3.02 -11.35 21.01
N PHE A 152 -2.56 -12.47 20.44
CA PHE A 152 -3.15 -13.81 20.61
C PHE A 152 -2.34 -14.69 21.57
N TYR A 153 -2.00 -14.15 22.74
CA TYR A 153 -1.19 -14.86 23.72
C TYR A 153 -1.74 -16.25 24.11
N GLY A 154 -3.07 -16.40 24.14
CA GLY A 154 -3.74 -17.69 24.41
C GLY A 154 -3.81 -18.65 23.21
N LEU A 155 -3.45 -18.20 22.01
CA LEU A 155 -3.52 -18.97 20.77
C LEU A 155 -2.30 -18.70 19.87
N PRO A 156 -1.09 -19.13 20.27
CA PRO A 156 0.15 -18.82 19.55
C PRO A 156 0.18 -19.32 18.11
N GLN A 157 -0.65 -20.33 17.79
CA GLN A 157 -0.83 -20.85 16.44
C GLN A 157 -1.35 -19.79 15.46
N MET A 158 -2.04 -18.74 15.94
CA MET A 158 -2.57 -17.66 15.09
C MET A 158 -1.44 -16.91 14.36
N ALA A 159 -0.30 -16.65 15.00
CA ALA A 159 0.84 -15.99 14.37
C ALA A 159 1.42 -16.84 13.23
N TRP A 160 1.55 -18.14 13.43
CA TRP A 160 2.01 -19.05 12.39
C TRP A 160 1.00 -19.23 11.26
N ALA A 161 -0.29 -19.32 11.60
CA ALA A 161 -1.37 -19.36 10.62
C ALA A 161 -1.41 -18.09 9.77
N ARG A 162 -1.27 -16.90 10.40
CA ARG A 162 -1.16 -15.62 9.69
C ARG A 162 0.02 -15.59 8.74
N PHE A 163 1.19 -15.99 9.20
CA PHE A 163 2.40 -16.06 8.36
C PHE A 163 2.19 -17.00 7.16
N ALA A 164 1.74 -18.23 7.41
CA ALA A 164 1.51 -19.22 6.37
C ALA A 164 0.46 -18.75 5.35
N ALA A 165 -0.68 -18.22 5.82
CA ALA A 165 -1.73 -17.71 4.96
C ALA A 165 -1.26 -16.50 4.12
N ALA A 166 -0.49 -15.58 4.70
CA ALA A 166 0.07 -14.45 3.97
C ALA A 166 1.08 -14.90 2.90
N VAL A 167 1.96 -15.87 3.21
CA VAL A 167 2.88 -16.45 2.20
C VAL A 167 2.10 -17.05 1.04
N VAL A 168 1.11 -17.88 1.32
CA VAL A 168 0.28 -18.50 0.27
C VAL A 168 -0.45 -17.44 -0.54
N ALA A 169 -1.03 -16.42 0.11
CA ALA A 169 -1.73 -15.34 -0.57
C ALA A 169 -0.81 -14.55 -1.52
N VAL A 170 0.38 -14.17 -1.06
CA VAL A 170 1.38 -13.44 -1.86
C VAL A 170 1.81 -14.26 -3.08
N LEU A 171 2.11 -15.53 -2.90
CA LEU A 171 2.52 -16.41 -4.00
C LEU A 171 1.38 -16.62 -4.99
N CYS A 172 0.17 -16.92 -4.50
CA CYS A 172 -1.00 -17.09 -5.35
C CYS A 172 -1.32 -15.81 -6.13
N ALA A 173 -1.33 -14.65 -5.49
CA ALA A 173 -1.59 -13.38 -6.16
C ALA A 173 -0.53 -13.06 -7.21
N GLY A 174 0.76 -13.29 -6.90
CA GLY A 174 1.86 -13.08 -7.84
C GLY A 174 1.79 -14.01 -9.06
N TRP A 175 1.52 -15.29 -8.86
CA TRP A 175 1.38 -16.26 -9.94
C TRP A 175 0.09 -16.05 -10.75
N LEU A 176 -1.02 -15.73 -10.12
CA LEU A 176 -2.26 -15.37 -10.83
C LEU A 176 -2.05 -14.12 -11.68
N TRP A 177 -1.28 -13.14 -11.17
CA TRP A 177 -0.94 -11.96 -11.96
C TRP A 177 -0.10 -12.27 -13.20
N LEU A 178 0.73 -13.30 -13.19
CA LEU A 178 1.44 -13.76 -14.41
C LEU A 178 0.48 -14.25 -15.50
N ILE A 179 -0.70 -14.74 -15.12
CA ILE A 179 -1.68 -15.32 -16.05
C ILE A 179 -2.70 -14.28 -16.49
N VAL A 180 -3.20 -13.45 -15.54
CA VAL A 180 -4.32 -12.53 -15.76
C VAL A 180 -3.85 -11.09 -15.97
N GLY A 181 -2.62 -10.77 -15.54
CA GLY A 181 -2.07 -9.42 -15.54
C GLY A 181 -1.82 -8.90 -16.95
N ASP A 182 -2.34 -7.73 -17.24
CA ASP A 182 -2.09 -6.99 -18.47
C ASP A 182 -1.06 -5.89 -18.19
N ASN A 183 0.15 -6.11 -18.66
CA ASN A 183 1.25 -5.18 -18.45
C ASN A 183 1.12 -3.89 -19.31
N SER A 184 0.21 -3.86 -20.30
CA SER A 184 -0.01 -2.70 -21.15
C SER A 184 -0.59 -1.51 -20.36
N THR A 185 -1.44 -1.78 -19.38
CA THR A 185 -2.06 -0.74 -18.53
C THR A 185 -1.06 -0.02 -17.62
N LEU A 186 0.03 -0.71 -17.25
CA LEU A 186 1.13 -0.13 -16.47
C LEU A 186 2.01 0.78 -17.34
N ALA A 187 2.30 0.35 -18.56
CA ALA A 187 3.09 1.12 -19.53
C ALA A 187 2.39 2.41 -19.95
N GLU A 188 1.09 2.36 -20.26
CA GLU A 188 0.29 3.54 -20.60
C GLU A 188 0.22 4.58 -19.46
N HIS A 189 0.25 4.11 -18.21
CA HIS A 189 0.19 5.02 -17.07
C HIS A 189 1.51 5.75 -16.86
N ASP A 190 2.63 5.06 -17.06
CA ASP A 190 3.99 5.61 -16.96
C ASP A 190 4.24 6.68 -18.06
N GLU A 191 3.80 6.43 -19.29
CA GLU A 191 3.86 7.41 -20.39
C GLU A 191 3.03 8.68 -20.11
N ARG A 192 1.85 8.54 -19.46
CA ARG A 192 0.98 9.68 -19.13
C ARG A 192 1.54 10.57 -18.04
N LEU A 193 2.36 10.06 -17.15
CA LEU A 193 3.01 10.83 -16.10
C LEU A 193 4.15 11.70 -16.62
N GLY A 194 4.60 11.48 -17.88
CA GLY A 194 5.56 12.34 -18.58
C GLY A 194 6.94 12.35 -17.92
N GLU A 195 7.31 11.27 -17.27
CA GLU A 195 8.62 11.18 -16.63
C GLU A 195 9.71 11.07 -17.68
N CYS A 196 10.63 12.02 -17.58
CA CYS A 196 11.94 11.93 -18.25
C CYS A 196 12.61 10.63 -17.85
N THR A 197 12.55 9.64 -18.72
CA THR A 197 13.40 8.45 -18.62
C THR A 197 14.85 8.94 -18.54
N PRO A 198 15.61 8.58 -17.49
CA PRO A 198 17.05 8.85 -17.45
C PRO A 198 17.75 7.91 -18.41
N SER A 199 17.60 8.16 -19.71
CA SER A 199 18.28 7.41 -20.79
C SER A 199 19.61 8.02 -21.17
N LYS A 200 20.40 8.49 -20.20
CA LYS A 200 21.83 8.73 -20.38
C LYS A 200 22.57 8.42 -19.09
N PRO A 201 23.55 7.51 -19.11
CA PRO A 201 24.53 7.42 -18.04
C PRO A 201 25.45 8.66 -18.17
N CYS A 202 25.02 9.79 -17.62
CA CYS A 202 25.95 10.84 -17.29
C CYS A 202 26.85 10.29 -16.19
N ALA A 203 28.17 10.35 -16.42
CA ALA A 203 29.17 10.24 -15.38
C ALA A 203 28.93 11.43 -14.43
N ALA A 204 27.97 11.27 -13.53
CA ALA A 204 27.49 12.32 -12.67
C ALA A 204 28.51 12.54 -11.55
N THR A 205 28.96 13.75 -11.41
CA THR A 205 29.63 14.27 -10.22
C THR A 205 28.76 13.99 -8.98
N ALA A 206 29.36 13.91 -7.79
CA ALA A 206 28.61 13.65 -6.56
C ALA A 206 27.43 14.61 -6.37
N VAL A 207 27.58 15.88 -6.74
CA VAL A 207 26.55 16.91 -6.71
C VAL A 207 25.34 16.57 -7.61
N ALA A 208 25.60 16.08 -8.82
CA ALA A 208 24.52 15.68 -9.73
C ALA A 208 23.74 14.43 -9.25
N ARG A 209 24.37 13.58 -8.42
CA ARG A 209 23.67 12.43 -7.79
C ARG A 209 22.76 12.86 -6.66
N GLU A 210 23.21 13.82 -5.85
CA GLU A 210 22.38 14.36 -4.75
C GLU A 210 21.14 15.08 -5.29
N GLU A 211 21.30 15.87 -6.34
CA GLU A 211 20.17 16.51 -7.03
C GLU A 211 19.22 15.46 -7.63
N ALA A 212 19.72 14.45 -8.29
CA ALA A 212 18.91 13.37 -8.86
C ALA A 212 18.15 12.59 -7.77
N PHE A 213 18.78 12.33 -6.62
CA PHE A 213 18.14 11.69 -5.48
C PHE A 213 17.01 12.55 -4.90
N ARG A 214 17.28 13.84 -4.68
CA ARG A 214 16.28 14.78 -4.18
C ARG A 214 15.09 14.89 -5.13
N ASP A 215 15.35 15.03 -6.41
CA ASP A 215 14.30 15.18 -7.42
C ASP A 215 13.46 13.90 -7.54
N ALA A 216 14.08 12.72 -7.50
CA ALA A 216 13.39 11.44 -7.46
C ALA A 216 12.54 11.30 -6.18
N ALA A 217 13.08 11.67 -5.03
CA ALA A 217 12.35 11.63 -3.76
C ALA A 217 11.13 12.57 -3.76
N LEU A 218 11.28 13.79 -4.25
CA LEU A 218 10.16 14.74 -4.34
C LEU A 218 9.11 14.30 -5.37
N ALA A 219 9.53 13.74 -6.51
CA ALA A 219 8.63 13.23 -7.53
C ALA A 219 7.76 12.06 -7.03
N ASP A 220 8.32 11.17 -6.21
CA ASP A 220 7.59 10.05 -5.62
C ASP A 220 6.74 10.48 -4.39
N PHE A 221 7.25 11.43 -3.57
CA PHE A 221 6.61 11.83 -2.33
C PHE A 221 5.28 12.57 -2.53
N PHE A 222 5.26 13.61 -3.35
CA PHE A 222 4.06 14.46 -3.47
C PHE A 222 2.84 13.72 -4.02
N PRO A 223 2.92 12.91 -5.08
CA PRO A 223 1.79 12.11 -5.53
C PRO A 223 1.34 11.10 -4.46
N ALA A 224 2.28 10.33 -3.89
CA ALA A 224 1.96 9.32 -2.89
C ALA A 224 1.31 9.93 -1.64
N ALA A 225 1.83 11.05 -1.12
CA ALA A 225 1.25 11.76 0.02
C ALA A 225 -0.15 12.31 -0.28
N SER A 226 -0.39 12.81 -1.49
CA SER A 226 -1.71 13.32 -1.90
C SER A 226 -2.76 12.19 -1.90
N TYR A 227 -2.42 11.04 -2.47
CA TYR A 227 -3.33 9.88 -2.47
C TYR A 227 -3.50 9.26 -1.08
N LEU A 228 -2.45 9.26 -0.25
CA LEU A 228 -2.55 8.85 1.15
C LEU A 228 -3.55 9.72 1.93
N VAL A 229 -3.46 11.05 1.79
CA VAL A 229 -4.35 12.00 2.47
C VAL A 229 -5.80 11.78 2.06
N VAL A 230 -6.07 11.59 0.76
CA VAL A 230 -7.42 11.29 0.27
C VAL A 230 -7.90 9.92 0.74
N GLY A 231 -7.06 8.89 0.64
CA GLY A 231 -7.40 7.53 1.10
C GLY A 231 -7.65 7.46 2.60
N ALA A 232 -6.85 8.16 3.39
CA ALA A 232 -7.05 8.28 4.84
C ALA A 232 -8.34 9.02 5.21
N ALA A 233 -8.69 10.08 4.47
CA ALA A 233 -9.95 10.81 4.67
C ALA A 233 -11.17 9.92 4.39
N LEU A 234 -11.11 9.13 3.30
CA LEU A 234 -12.16 8.17 2.97
C LEU A 234 -12.26 7.07 4.03
N ALA A 235 -11.15 6.47 4.44
CA ALA A 235 -11.11 5.46 5.49
C ALA A 235 -11.68 5.98 6.82
N ALA A 236 -11.31 7.20 7.23
CA ALA A 236 -11.84 7.84 8.42
C ALA A 236 -13.37 8.10 8.31
N ALA A 237 -13.85 8.53 7.13
CA ALA A 237 -15.28 8.76 6.89
C ALA A 237 -16.08 7.46 7.02
N VAL A 238 -15.60 6.38 6.41
CA VAL A 238 -16.25 5.06 6.49
C VAL A 238 -16.31 4.56 7.94
N LYS A 239 -15.23 4.71 8.72
CA LYS A 239 -15.19 4.34 10.15
C LYS A 239 -16.23 5.07 11.02
N VAL A 240 -16.48 6.36 10.72
CA VAL A 240 -17.46 7.16 11.48
C VAL A 240 -18.90 6.85 11.08
N ILE A 241 -19.11 6.50 9.80
CA ILE A 241 -20.45 6.23 9.25
C ILE A 241 -20.91 4.82 9.59
N VAL A 242 -20.00 3.85 9.55
CA VAL A 242 -20.30 2.41 9.65
C VAL A 242 -19.83 1.86 10.99
N PRO A 243 -20.75 1.64 11.97
CA PRO A 243 -20.41 1.02 13.24
C PRO A 243 -20.10 -0.47 13.03
N ALA A 244 -18.97 -0.92 13.55
CA ALA A 244 -18.55 -2.32 13.46
C ALA A 244 -19.57 -3.31 14.05
N GLN A 245 -20.37 -2.85 15.01
CA GLN A 245 -21.41 -3.64 15.69
C GLN A 245 -22.52 -4.14 14.76
N TRP A 246 -22.81 -3.43 13.67
CA TRP A 246 -23.82 -3.85 12.69
C TRP A 246 -23.43 -5.12 11.96
N PHE A 247 -22.14 -5.35 11.77
CA PHE A 247 -21.64 -6.53 11.05
C PHE A 247 -21.66 -7.78 11.94
N LEU A 248 -21.40 -7.65 13.23
CA LEU A 248 -21.33 -8.79 14.14
C LEU A 248 -22.71 -9.42 14.42
N GLY A 249 -23.80 -8.65 14.29
CA GLY A 249 -25.17 -9.16 14.45
C GLY A 249 -25.72 -9.93 13.24
N LEU A 250 -25.01 -9.93 12.10
CA LEU A 250 -25.44 -10.63 10.87
C LEU A 250 -24.82 -12.03 10.71
N ALA A 251 -23.97 -12.48 11.61
CA ALA A 251 -23.07 -13.62 11.40
C ALA A 251 -23.66 -14.96 11.86
N ASP A 252 -24.84 -15.32 11.39
CA ASP A 252 -25.50 -16.60 11.74
C ASP A 252 -24.91 -17.82 11.00
N THR A 253 -24.12 -17.62 9.94
CA THR A 253 -23.50 -18.69 9.16
C THR A 253 -22.01 -18.46 8.98
N PRO A 254 -21.15 -19.52 8.94
CA PRO A 254 -19.70 -19.37 8.81
C PRO A 254 -19.27 -18.55 7.59
N TRP A 255 -19.93 -18.74 6.45
CA TRP A 255 -19.61 -18.01 5.23
C TRP A 255 -19.97 -16.52 5.30
N LEU A 256 -21.08 -16.21 5.94
CA LEU A 256 -21.51 -14.83 6.16
C LEU A 256 -20.56 -14.14 7.14
N LEU A 257 -20.11 -14.86 8.17
CA LEU A 257 -19.11 -14.37 9.12
C LEU A 257 -17.78 -14.02 8.41
N ILE A 258 -17.30 -14.88 7.51
CA ILE A 258 -16.12 -14.61 6.70
C ILE A 258 -16.33 -13.37 5.84
N ALA A 259 -17.45 -13.26 5.13
CA ALA A 259 -17.76 -12.09 4.32
C ALA A 259 -17.80 -10.79 5.16
N VAL A 260 -18.39 -10.85 6.33
CA VAL A 260 -18.42 -9.75 7.31
C VAL A 260 -17.01 -9.36 7.73
N MET A 261 -16.15 -10.33 8.06
CA MET A 261 -14.77 -10.04 8.47
C MET A 261 -13.92 -9.46 7.34
N VAL A 262 -14.14 -9.87 6.09
CA VAL A 262 -13.53 -9.26 4.91
C VAL A 262 -13.94 -7.79 4.78
N VAL A 263 -15.24 -7.52 4.82
CA VAL A 263 -15.74 -6.13 4.71
C VAL A 263 -15.23 -5.29 5.87
N LEU A 264 -15.26 -5.81 7.09
CA LEU A 264 -14.80 -5.13 8.29
C LEU A 264 -13.31 -4.81 8.23
N SER A 265 -12.49 -5.73 7.72
CA SER A 265 -11.06 -5.53 7.52
C SER A 265 -10.77 -4.36 6.57
N ILE A 266 -11.45 -4.33 5.41
CA ILE A 266 -11.31 -3.25 4.42
C ILE A 266 -11.82 -1.91 4.99
N VAL A 267 -12.96 -1.92 5.70
CA VAL A 267 -13.59 -0.73 6.28
C VAL A 267 -12.76 -0.14 7.41
N LEU A 268 -12.25 -0.97 8.32
CA LEU A 268 -11.44 -0.51 9.43
C LEU A 268 -10.10 0.07 8.96
N SER A 269 -9.52 -0.45 7.87
CA SER A 269 -8.31 0.12 7.23
C SER A 269 -7.25 0.51 8.26
N LEU A 270 -6.95 -0.41 9.16
CA LEU A 270 -5.98 -0.22 10.24
C LEU A 270 -4.55 -0.46 9.72
N CYS A 271 -3.57 -0.19 10.56
CA CYS A 271 -2.20 -0.61 10.32
C CYS A 271 -2.06 -2.11 10.64
N SER A 272 -1.23 -2.82 9.88
CA SER A 272 -1.06 -4.27 9.98
C SER A 272 -0.72 -4.78 11.39
N GLU A 273 -0.04 -3.96 12.20
CA GLU A 273 0.28 -4.26 13.59
C GLU A 273 -0.95 -4.10 14.51
N ALA A 274 -1.77 -3.07 14.27
CA ALA A 274 -2.95 -2.78 15.07
C ALA A 274 -4.10 -3.77 14.78
N ASP A 275 -4.18 -4.30 13.57
CA ASP A 275 -5.17 -5.30 13.15
C ASP A 275 -5.16 -6.52 14.09
N ALA A 276 -3.99 -6.93 14.58
CA ALA A 276 -3.84 -8.06 15.48
C ALA A 276 -4.61 -7.88 16.80
N PHE A 277 -4.51 -6.70 17.40
CA PHE A 277 -5.18 -6.42 18.67
C PHE A 277 -6.70 -6.26 18.49
N VAL A 278 -7.12 -5.70 17.35
CA VAL A 278 -8.53 -5.59 17.02
C VAL A 278 -9.14 -6.96 16.75
N ALA A 279 -8.47 -7.81 15.97
CA ALA A 279 -8.93 -9.17 15.70
C ALA A 279 -9.02 -10.00 17.00
N ALA A 280 -8.06 -9.86 17.91
CA ALA A 280 -8.07 -10.55 19.21
C ALA A 280 -9.23 -10.10 20.12
N SER A 281 -9.77 -8.90 19.92
CA SER A 281 -10.93 -8.41 20.68
C SER A 281 -12.25 -9.09 20.29
N PHE A 282 -12.32 -9.73 19.12
CA PHE A 282 -13.52 -10.42 18.62
C PHE A 282 -13.63 -11.85 19.21
N THR A 283 -13.78 -11.96 20.51
CA THR A 283 -13.77 -13.26 21.23
C THR A 283 -14.90 -14.23 20.84
N ALA A 284 -15.99 -13.73 20.25
CA ALA A 284 -17.12 -14.54 19.79
C ALA A 284 -16.97 -15.04 18.34
N VAL A 285 -15.88 -14.68 17.65
CA VAL A 285 -15.65 -14.97 16.24
C VAL A 285 -14.72 -16.18 16.11
N SER A 286 -14.97 -17.06 15.13
CA SER A 286 -14.11 -18.23 14.90
C SER A 286 -12.67 -17.81 14.57
N PRO A 287 -11.64 -18.58 14.99
CA PRO A 287 -10.25 -18.27 14.69
C PRO A 287 -9.96 -18.16 13.18
N THR A 288 -10.64 -18.94 12.35
CA THR A 288 -10.52 -18.85 10.89
C THR A 288 -11.03 -17.51 10.36
N ALA A 289 -12.15 -17.01 10.85
CA ALA A 289 -12.68 -15.71 10.44
C ALA A 289 -11.81 -14.55 10.95
N GLN A 290 -11.23 -14.65 12.16
CA GLN A 290 -10.20 -13.72 12.64
C GLN A 290 -8.96 -13.74 11.74
N LEU A 291 -8.52 -14.94 11.29
CA LEU A 291 -7.40 -15.08 10.36
C LEU A 291 -7.69 -14.40 9.02
N VAL A 292 -8.90 -14.54 8.47
CA VAL A 292 -9.32 -13.84 7.25
C VAL A 292 -9.19 -12.33 7.42
N PHE A 293 -9.66 -11.78 8.54
CA PHE A 293 -9.51 -10.36 8.85
C PHE A 293 -8.02 -9.94 8.85
N LEU A 294 -7.15 -10.71 9.50
CA LEU A 294 -5.73 -10.43 9.63
C LEU A 294 -4.93 -10.51 8.33
N VAL A 295 -5.38 -11.33 7.37
CA VAL A 295 -4.68 -11.51 6.08
C VAL A 295 -5.17 -10.51 5.05
N VAL A 296 -6.47 -10.23 5.01
CA VAL A 296 -7.07 -9.30 4.04
C VAL A 296 -6.67 -7.86 4.32
N GLY A 297 -6.66 -7.41 5.60
CA GLY A 297 -6.39 -6.02 5.99
C GLY A 297 -5.14 -5.42 5.37
N PRO A 298 -3.96 -6.03 5.59
CA PRO A 298 -2.71 -5.54 5.04
C PRO A 298 -2.59 -5.59 3.52
N MET A 299 -3.44 -6.38 2.86
CA MET A 299 -3.39 -6.61 1.41
C MET A 299 -4.37 -5.74 0.62
N VAL A 300 -5.52 -5.42 1.22
CA VAL A 300 -6.59 -4.66 0.56
C VAL A 300 -7.26 -3.74 1.57
N ASP A 301 -6.99 -2.46 1.48
CA ASP A 301 -7.67 -1.41 2.24
C ASP A 301 -7.89 -0.14 1.40
N PHE A 302 -8.69 0.79 1.89
CA PHE A 302 -8.99 2.04 1.18
C PHE A 302 -7.76 2.92 0.96
N LYS A 303 -6.81 2.96 1.90
CA LYS A 303 -5.57 3.74 1.77
C LYS A 303 -4.70 3.16 0.66
N LEU A 304 -4.50 1.84 0.70
CA LEU A 304 -3.67 1.12 -0.27
C LEU A 304 -4.28 1.21 -1.68
N ILE A 305 -5.60 1.04 -1.81
CA ILE A 305 -6.30 1.22 -3.10
C ILE A 305 -6.09 2.64 -3.63
N ALA A 306 -6.23 3.67 -2.80
CA ALA A 306 -6.01 5.05 -3.21
C ALA A 306 -4.56 5.29 -3.67
N MET A 307 -3.58 4.77 -2.95
CA MET A 307 -2.16 4.86 -3.32
C MET A 307 -1.84 4.10 -4.61
N GLN A 308 -2.40 2.90 -4.77
CA GLN A 308 -2.26 2.12 -6.01
C GLN A 308 -2.91 2.82 -7.21
N LEU A 309 -4.07 3.47 -7.02
CA LEU A 309 -4.71 4.30 -8.05
C LEU A 309 -3.78 5.43 -8.52
N GLY A 310 -3.05 6.03 -7.59
CA GLY A 310 -2.08 7.07 -7.88
C GLY A 310 -0.84 6.57 -8.60
N ALA A 311 -0.31 5.43 -8.15
CA ALA A 311 0.95 4.89 -8.65
C ALA A 311 0.80 4.10 -9.97
N PHE A 312 -0.29 3.35 -10.14
CA PHE A 312 -0.46 2.37 -11.22
C PHE A 312 -1.70 2.62 -12.09
N GLY A 313 -2.57 3.53 -11.69
CA GLY A 313 -3.78 3.89 -12.45
C GLY A 313 -4.97 2.96 -12.24
N ARG A 314 -6.13 3.40 -12.76
CA ARG A 314 -7.43 2.72 -12.53
C ARG A 314 -7.52 1.34 -13.18
N GLY A 315 -6.99 1.18 -14.39
CA GLY A 315 -7.07 -0.08 -15.13
C GLY A 315 -6.35 -1.21 -14.40
N PHE A 316 -5.21 -0.90 -13.80
CA PHE A 316 -4.46 -1.83 -12.94
C PHE A 316 -5.26 -2.22 -11.69
N VAL A 317 -5.74 -1.25 -10.92
CA VAL A 317 -6.40 -1.47 -9.63
C VAL A 317 -7.65 -2.35 -9.78
N LEU A 318 -8.47 -2.10 -10.81
CA LEU A 318 -9.69 -2.86 -11.07
C LEU A 318 -9.42 -4.36 -11.34
N ARG A 319 -8.24 -4.71 -11.81
CA ARG A 319 -7.84 -6.11 -12.06
C ARG A 319 -7.05 -6.70 -10.90
N PHE A 320 -6.17 -5.91 -10.29
CA PHE A 320 -5.26 -6.39 -9.25
C PHE A 320 -5.98 -6.61 -7.90
N VAL A 321 -6.81 -5.68 -7.48
CA VAL A 321 -7.51 -5.78 -6.18
C VAL A 321 -8.38 -7.03 -6.06
N PRO A 322 -9.20 -7.41 -7.05
CA PRO A 322 -9.96 -8.66 -7.00
C PRO A 322 -9.07 -9.91 -6.92
N VAL A 323 -7.96 -9.94 -7.66
CA VAL A 323 -7.01 -11.07 -7.64
C VAL A 323 -6.39 -11.22 -6.26
N VAL A 324 -5.94 -10.12 -5.65
CA VAL A 324 -5.38 -10.13 -4.30
C VAL A 324 -6.42 -10.52 -3.26
N LEU A 325 -7.62 -9.95 -3.34
CA LEU A 325 -8.70 -10.23 -2.40
C LEU A 325 -9.09 -11.72 -2.42
N LEU A 326 -9.29 -12.29 -3.60
CA LEU A 326 -9.62 -13.71 -3.75
C LEU A 326 -8.48 -14.60 -3.23
N SER A 327 -7.22 -14.25 -3.54
CA SER A 327 -6.05 -14.99 -3.06
C SER A 327 -5.94 -14.93 -1.53
N ALA A 328 -6.17 -13.77 -0.92
CA ALA A 328 -6.13 -13.56 0.51
C ALA A 328 -7.24 -14.35 1.24
N ILE A 329 -8.48 -14.28 0.76
CA ILE A 329 -9.60 -15.02 1.34
C ILE A 329 -9.38 -16.53 1.21
N ALA A 330 -9.05 -17.01 0.01
CA ALA A 330 -8.85 -18.43 -0.23
C ALA A 330 -7.70 -19.00 0.63
N SER A 331 -6.57 -18.31 0.69
CA SER A 331 -5.43 -18.73 1.51
C SER A 331 -5.76 -18.73 3.00
N ALA A 332 -6.42 -17.70 3.50
CA ALA A 332 -6.80 -17.61 4.91
C ALA A 332 -7.83 -18.69 5.29
N CYS A 333 -8.80 -18.98 4.44
CA CYS A 333 -9.75 -20.06 4.67
C CYS A 333 -9.07 -21.43 4.67
N VAL A 334 -8.22 -21.72 3.68
CA VAL A 334 -7.52 -23.02 3.59
C VAL A 334 -6.60 -23.21 4.80
N VAL A 335 -5.77 -22.23 5.11
CA VAL A 335 -4.86 -22.30 6.25
C VAL A 335 -5.64 -22.33 7.57
N GLY A 336 -6.71 -21.55 7.69
CA GLY A 336 -7.59 -21.55 8.87
C GLY A 336 -8.19 -22.93 9.15
N VAL A 337 -8.72 -23.60 8.12
CA VAL A 337 -9.23 -24.98 8.26
C VAL A 337 -8.14 -25.96 8.66
N VAL A 338 -6.93 -25.83 8.12
CA VAL A 338 -5.79 -26.71 8.45
C VAL A 338 -5.32 -26.51 9.90
N PHE A 339 -5.25 -25.28 10.39
CA PHE A 339 -4.73 -24.96 11.73
C PHE A 339 -5.77 -25.07 12.84
N PHE A 340 -7.03 -24.76 12.54
CA PHE A 340 -8.10 -24.66 13.55
C PHE A 340 -9.22 -25.68 13.39
N GLY A 341 -9.21 -26.46 12.28
CA GLY A 341 -10.15 -27.58 12.09
C GLY A 341 -11.56 -27.20 11.65
N GLY A 342 -11.83 -25.92 11.35
CA GLY A 342 -13.15 -25.46 10.92
C GLY A 342 -13.16 -24.02 10.36
N LEU A 343 -14.26 -23.66 9.72
CA LEU A 343 -14.54 -22.31 9.22
C LEU A 343 -15.13 -21.43 10.31
#